data_e0d6cb21ec3064a315bc1c77152122ca
#
_entry.id   e0d6cb21ec3064a315bc1c77152122ca
#
_cell.length_a   1.000
_cell.length_b   1.000
_cell.length_c   1.000
_cell.angle_alpha   90.00
_cell.angle_beta   90.00
_cell.angle_gamma   90.00
#
_symmetry.space_group_name_H-M   'P 1'
#
loop_
_entity.id
_entity.type
_entity.pdbx_description
1 polymer ?
#
loop_
_entity_poly.entity_id
_entity_poly.type
_entity_poly.pdbx_seq_one_letter_code
_entity_poly.pdbx_strand_id
1 'polypeptide(L)'
;KKVKCNFRVMGKKFGKLMKSVAAHMDGLDQDAIALLEKNGSISFDIDGAPVTVDVADVEIISEDIPGWLVSNDGNLTVALEVELTEDLLNEGMARELINRIQNMRKDAGLEITDRIAIKVSPNDSIAKAIANYEDYVKTQVLADSISVEDNAGTDVEFDDFVVRIQVCLLYTSPSPR
;
A
#
# COMPACT_ATOMS: atom_id res chain seq x y z
N LYS A 1 19.15 -4.64 5.91
CA LYS A 1 20.01 -3.46 6.04
C LYS A 1 21.37 -3.75 5.39
N LYS A 2 22.02 -2.72 4.86
CA LYS A 2 23.41 -2.76 4.38
C LYS A 2 24.23 -1.68 5.07
N VAL A 3 25.50 -1.95 5.26
CA VAL A 3 26.45 -0.99 5.82
C VAL A 3 27.26 -0.38 4.68
N LYS A 4 27.24 0.94 4.59
CA LYS A 4 28.08 1.69 3.66
C LYS A 4 29.20 2.39 4.43
N CYS A 5 30.44 2.10 4.05
CA CYS A 5 31.58 2.69 4.71
C CYS A 5 31.73 4.18 4.37
N ASN A 6 31.95 5.02 5.38
CA ASN A 6 32.32 6.42 5.17
C ASN A 6 33.83 6.51 4.90
N PHE A 7 34.22 6.40 3.63
CA PHE A 7 35.62 6.39 3.20
C PHE A 7 36.43 7.60 3.66
N ARG A 8 35.79 8.73 3.89
CA ARG A 8 36.47 9.96 4.33
C ARG A 8 36.91 9.86 5.79
N VAL A 9 36.11 9.22 6.64
CA VAL A 9 36.40 9.04 8.07
C VAL A 9 37.30 7.81 8.26
N MET A 10 36.92 6.68 7.69
CA MET A 10 37.61 5.40 7.82
C MET A 10 38.98 5.41 7.14
N GLY A 11 39.15 6.14 6.03
CA GLY A 11 40.44 6.25 5.33
C GLY A 11 41.55 6.88 6.22
N LYS A 12 41.18 7.82 7.09
CA LYS A 12 42.10 8.41 8.07
C LYS A 12 42.43 7.44 9.22
N LYS A 13 41.47 6.58 9.61
CA LYS A 13 41.57 5.65 10.73
C LYS A 13 42.32 4.36 10.36
N PHE A 14 42.06 3.82 9.17
CA PHE A 14 42.55 2.50 8.77
C PHE A 14 43.58 2.50 7.62
N GLY A 15 43.75 3.62 6.93
CA GLY A 15 44.83 3.77 5.93
C GLY A 15 44.88 2.66 4.88
N LYS A 16 46.00 1.88 4.92
CA LYS A 16 46.21 0.77 3.95
C LYS A 16 45.24 -0.39 4.10
N LEU A 17 44.69 -0.61 5.29
CA LEU A 17 43.72 -1.68 5.57
C LEU A 17 42.30 -1.35 5.15
N MET A 18 42.06 -0.12 4.68
CA MET A 18 40.73 0.36 4.32
C MET A 18 39.97 -0.52 3.33
N LYS A 19 40.70 -1.09 2.32
CA LYS A 19 40.09 -1.98 1.31
C LYS A 19 39.58 -3.27 1.93
N SER A 20 40.40 -3.87 2.80
CA SER A 20 40.08 -5.14 3.47
C SER A 20 38.93 -4.91 4.48
N VAL A 21 38.94 -3.77 5.21
CA VAL A 21 37.88 -3.38 6.12
C VAL A 21 36.57 -3.16 5.34
N ALA A 22 36.59 -2.43 4.24
CA ALA A 22 35.41 -2.20 3.42
C ALA A 22 34.81 -3.51 2.85
N ALA A 23 35.65 -4.39 2.35
CA ALA A 23 35.19 -5.68 1.85
C ALA A 23 34.57 -6.56 2.95
N HIS A 24 35.10 -6.50 4.16
CA HIS A 24 34.55 -7.22 5.30
C HIS A 24 33.20 -6.60 5.73
N MET A 25 33.09 -5.28 5.74
CA MET A 25 31.85 -4.56 6.09
C MET A 25 30.74 -4.78 5.07
N ASP A 26 31.06 -4.88 3.77
CA ASP A 26 30.09 -5.22 2.72
C ASP A 26 29.54 -6.65 2.83
N GLY A 27 30.28 -7.55 3.46
CA GLY A 27 29.91 -8.95 3.71
C GLY A 27 29.25 -9.21 5.06
N LEU A 28 28.97 -8.19 5.86
CA LEU A 28 28.33 -8.36 7.15
C LEU A 28 26.89 -8.89 7.00
N ASP A 29 26.57 -9.88 7.82
CA ASP A 29 25.19 -10.38 7.94
C ASP A 29 24.30 -9.45 8.77
N GLN A 30 22.99 -9.72 8.75
CA GLN A 30 22.00 -8.89 9.44
C GLN A 30 22.19 -8.87 10.96
N ASP A 31 22.70 -9.97 11.52
CA ASP A 31 22.96 -10.10 12.97
C ASP A 31 24.14 -9.23 13.40
N ALA A 32 25.21 -9.20 12.60
CA ALA A 32 26.38 -8.36 12.84
C ALA A 32 26.03 -6.86 12.70
N ILE A 33 25.17 -6.50 11.75
CA ILE A 33 24.67 -5.13 11.59
C ILE A 33 23.82 -4.72 12.81
N ALA A 34 22.96 -5.61 13.30
CA ALA A 34 22.16 -5.36 14.50
C ALA A 34 23.04 -5.21 15.76
N LEU A 35 24.13 -5.99 15.88
CA LEU A 35 25.09 -5.85 16.96
C LEU A 35 25.85 -4.52 16.90
N LEU A 36 26.22 -4.07 15.70
CA LEU A 36 26.85 -2.78 15.47
C LEU A 36 25.92 -1.63 15.89
N GLU A 37 24.65 -1.68 15.53
CA GLU A 37 23.64 -0.69 15.96
C GLU A 37 23.45 -0.69 17.48
N LYS A 38 23.40 -1.88 18.09
CA LYS A 38 23.13 -2.03 19.54
C LYS A 38 24.31 -1.63 20.41
N ASN A 39 25.51 -2.06 20.00
CA ASN A 39 26.74 -1.87 20.80
C ASN A 39 27.47 -0.57 20.46
N GLY A 40 27.11 0.09 19.34
CA GLY A 40 27.80 1.29 18.86
C GLY A 40 29.13 1.01 18.15
N SER A 41 29.66 -0.19 18.23
CA SER A 41 30.90 -0.60 17.57
C SER A 41 30.97 -2.11 17.35
N ILE A 42 31.76 -2.53 16.37
CA ILE A 42 32.09 -3.93 16.10
C ILE A 42 33.59 -4.07 15.93
N SER A 43 34.15 -5.16 16.48
CA SER A 43 35.59 -5.47 16.36
C SER A 43 35.76 -6.80 15.66
N PHE A 44 36.70 -6.85 14.72
CA PHE A 44 37.06 -8.03 13.98
C PHE A 44 38.55 -8.01 13.61
N ASP A 45 39.09 -9.13 13.22
CA ASP A 45 40.50 -9.27 12.88
C ASP A 45 40.70 -9.28 11.36
N ILE A 46 41.54 -8.39 10.85
CA ILE A 46 41.88 -8.32 9.44
C ILE A 46 43.39 -8.40 9.31
N ASP A 47 43.89 -9.42 8.60
CA ASP A 47 45.33 -9.67 8.35
C ASP A 47 46.15 -9.71 9.66
N GLY A 48 45.55 -10.22 10.75
CA GLY A 48 46.19 -10.30 12.07
C GLY A 48 46.26 -9.00 12.86
N ALA A 49 45.54 -7.96 12.40
CA ALA A 49 45.37 -6.69 13.10
C ALA A 49 43.92 -6.53 13.61
N PRO A 50 43.70 -6.28 14.92
CA PRO A 50 42.37 -6.00 15.45
C PRO A 50 41.87 -4.65 14.94
N VAL A 51 40.72 -4.66 14.32
CA VAL A 51 40.06 -3.48 13.76
C VAL A 51 38.76 -3.28 14.49
N THR A 52 38.52 -2.04 14.97
CA THR A 52 37.25 -1.62 15.58
C THR A 52 36.62 -0.54 14.73
N VAL A 53 35.39 -0.80 14.28
CA VAL A 53 34.57 0.12 13.49
C VAL A 53 33.41 0.60 14.34
N ASP A 54 33.26 1.91 14.45
CA ASP A 54 32.18 2.54 15.18
C ASP A 54 30.98 2.86 14.24
N VAL A 55 29.76 2.93 14.77
CA VAL A 55 28.56 3.33 14.00
C VAL A 55 28.77 4.68 13.31
N ALA A 56 29.57 5.58 13.91
CA ALA A 56 29.89 6.88 13.32
C ALA A 56 30.82 6.80 12.08
N ASP A 57 31.51 5.68 11.89
CA ASP A 57 32.42 5.44 10.75
C ASP A 57 31.68 4.88 9.52
N VAL A 58 30.42 4.51 9.68
CA VAL A 58 29.59 3.87 8.65
C VAL A 58 28.23 4.50 8.55
N GLU A 59 27.57 4.29 7.42
CA GLU A 59 26.18 4.64 7.17
C GLU A 59 25.38 3.35 7.01
N ILE A 60 24.40 3.12 7.88
CA ILE A 60 23.52 1.96 7.80
C ILE A 60 22.33 2.34 6.93
N ILE A 61 22.23 1.71 5.76
CA ILE A 61 21.21 1.95 4.76
C ILE A 61 20.21 0.80 4.77
N SER A 62 18.93 1.11 4.85
CA SER A 62 17.90 0.12 4.57
C SER A 62 17.76 -0.01 3.05
N GLU A 63 17.93 -1.22 2.52
CA GLU A 63 17.59 -1.49 1.12
C GLU A 63 16.08 -1.65 1.00
N ASP A 64 15.53 -1.04 -0.04
CA ASP A 64 14.15 -1.28 -0.42
C ASP A 64 14.02 -2.71 -0.95
N ILE A 65 13.15 -3.48 -0.32
CA ILE A 65 12.78 -4.79 -0.81
C ILE A 65 11.70 -4.55 -1.88
N PRO A 66 11.87 -5.05 -3.11
CA PRO A 66 10.85 -4.94 -4.13
C PRO A 66 9.49 -5.41 -3.60
N GLY A 67 8.44 -4.60 -3.81
CA GLY A 67 7.09 -4.89 -3.30
C GLY A 67 6.84 -4.45 -1.85
N TRP A 68 7.81 -3.81 -1.16
CA TRP A 68 7.66 -3.33 0.21
C TRP A 68 8.10 -1.88 0.36
N LEU A 69 7.27 -1.07 1.01
CA LEU A 69 7.67 0.24 1.51
C LEU A 69 8.12 0.11 2.97
N VAL A 70 9.35 0.54 3.26
CA VAL A 70 9.93 0.44 4.60
C VAL A 70 10.13 1.85 5.17
N SER A 71 9.62 2.08 6.36
CA SER A 71 9.86 3.31 7.12
C SER A 71 10.47 2.99 8.47
N ASN A 72 11.46 3.78 8.87
CA ASN A 72 12.16 3.62 10.15
C ASN A 72 11.96 4.87 11.01
N ASP A 73 11.65 4.67 12.28
CA ASP A 73 11.65 5.72 13.31
C ASP A 73 12.40 5.21 14.55
N GLY A 74 13.64 5.61 14.69
CA GLY A 74 14.53 5.12 15.75
C GLY A 74 14.69 3.60 15.70
N ASN A 75 14.22 2.92 16.74
CA ASN A 75 14.29 1.45 16.84
C ASN A 75 13.09 0.71 16.21
N LEU A 76 12.09 1.46 15.73
CA LEU A 76 10.90 0.88 15.10
C LEU A 76 11.07 0.86 13.58
N THR A 77 10.90 -0.30 12.98
CA THR A 77 10.85 -0.48 11.54
C THR A 77 9.47 -0.99 11.16
N VAL A 78 8.80 -0.30 10.25
CA VAL A 78 7.51 -0.71 9.68
C VAL A 78 7.71 -1.00 8.19
N ALA A 79 7.29 -2.17 7.76
CA ALA A 79 7.29 -2.56 6.35
C ALA A 79 5.85 -2.79 5.89
N LEU A 80 5.46 -2.14 4.80
CA LEU A 80 4.15 -2.27 4.17
C LEU A 80 4.33 -2.95 2.82
N GLU A 81 3.65 -4.08 2.62
CA GLU A 81 3.56 -4.72 1.31
C GLU A 81 2.71 -3.85 0.39
N VAL A 82 3.24 -3.52 -0.79
CA VAL A 82 2.60 -2.63 -1.76
C VAL A 82 2.19 -3.35 -3.06
N GLU A 83 2.44 -4.66 -3.14
CA GLU A 83 1.93 -5.47 -4.24
C GLU A 83 0.42 -5.68 -4.08
N LEU A 84 -0.34 -5.15 -5.05
CA LEU A 84 -1.79 -5.31 -5.08
C LEU A 84 -2.15 -6.56 -5.86
N THR A 85 -2.85 -7.48 -5.19
CA THR A 85 -3.47 -8.62 -5.88
C THR A 85 -4.71 -8.16 -6.68
N GLU A 86 -5.10 -8.91 -7.70
CA GLU A 86 -6.32 -8.63 -8.48
C GLU A 86 -7.56 -8.54 -7.57
N ASP A 87 -7.61 -9.35 -6.53
CA ASP A 87 -8.70 -9.36 -5.57
C ASP A 87 -8.77 -8.05 -4.76
N LEU A 88 -7.63 -7.55 -4.27
CA LEU A 88 -7.54 -6.25 -3.59
C LEU A 88 -7.90 -5.08 -4.51
N LEU A 89 -7.53 -5.15 -5.79
CA LEU A 89 -7.93 -4.15 -6.78
C LEU A 89 -9.44 -4.15 -6.99
N ASN A 90 -10.07 -5.32 -7.11
CA ASN A 90 -11.52 -5.46 -7.25
C ASN A 90 -12.25 -4.97 -5.98
N GLU A 91 -11.73 -5.27 -4.78
CA GLU A 91 -12.27 -4.76 -3.51
C GLU A 91 -12.17 -3.24 -3.44
N GLY A 92 -11.03 -2.67 -3.82
CA GLY A 92 -10.82 -1.22 -3.88
C GLY A 92 -11.83 -0.55 -4.84
N MET A 93 -12.03 -1.14 -6.01
CA MET A 93 -13.00 -0.66 -7.01
C MET A 93 -14.44 -0.76 -6.49
N ALA A 94 -14.80 -1.83 -5.79
CA ALA A 94 -16.12 -1.99 -5.19
C ALA A 94 -16.37 -0.91 -4.11
N ARG A 95 -15.37 -0.59 -3.28
CA ARG A 95 -15.46 0.48 -2.27
C ARG A 95 -15.60 1.86 -2.90
N GLU A 96 -14.86 2.13 -3.97
CA GLU A 96 -14.96 3.37 -4.71
C GLU A 96 -16.36 3.53 -5.35
N LEU A 97 -16.89 2.46 -5.96
CA LEU A 97 -18.25 2.42 -6.50
C LEU A 97 -19.29 2.71 -5.41
N ILE A 98 -19.17 2.09 -4.23
CA ILE A 98 -20.04 2.36 -3.07
C ILE A 98 -20.01 3.85 -2.71
N ASN A 99 -18.82 4.44 -2.60
CA ASN A 99 -18.64 5.84 -2.26
C ASN A 99 -19.34 6.76 -3.26
N ARG A 100 -19.15 6.52 -4.57
CA ARG A 100 -19.82 7.29 -5.63
C ARG A 100 -21.33 7.16 -5.56
N ILE A 101 -21.88 5.97 -5.38
CA ILE A 101 -23.32 5.74 -5.26
C ILE A 101 -23.88 6.42 -3.99
N GLN A 102 -23.18 6.35 -2.86
CA GLN A 102 -23.60 7.03 -1.63
C GLN A 102 -23.67 8.56 -1.82
N ASN A 103 -22.71 9.15 -2.53
CA ASN A 103 -22.75 10.56 -2.87
C ASN A 103 -23.93 10.88 -3.79
N MET A 104 -24.19 10.06 -4.81
CA MET A 104 -25.35 10.24 -5.70
C MET A 104 -26.69 10.13 -4.94
N ARG A 105 -26.80 9.20 -3.98
CA ARG A 105 -27.97 9.09 -3.10
C ARG A 105 -28.20 10.38 -2.32
N LYS A 106 -27.12 10.92 -1.72
CA LYS A 106 -27.18 12.18 -0.96
C LYS A 106 -27.60 13.36 -1.85
N ASP A 107 -27.00 13.47 -3.03
CA ASP A 107 -27.29 14.56 -3.97
C ASP A 107 -28.72 14.48 -4.52
N ALA A 108 -29.26 13.28 -4.66
CA ALA A 108 -30.65 13.03 -5.04
C ALA A 108 -31.65 13.23 -3.87
N GLY A 109 -31.16 13.52 -2.64
CA GLY A 109 -32.01 13.73 -1.47
C GLY A 109 -32.70 12.47 -0.97
N LEU A 110 -32.13 11.28 -1.23
CA LEU A 110 -32.72 10.01 -0.79
C LEU A 110 -32.52 9.80 0.71
N GLU A 111 -33.54 9.21 1.35
CA GLU A 111 -33.45 8.82 2.74
C GLU A 111 -32.53 7.63 2.96
N ILE A 112 -32.02 7.46 4.18
CA ILE A 112 -31.10 6.38 4.53
C ILE A 112 -31.72 4.99 4.30
N THR A 113 -33.04 4.89 4.46
CA THR A 113 -33.82 3.64 4.34
C THR A 113 -34.32 3.35 2.94
N ASP A 114 -34.16 4.29 2.01
CA ASP A 114 -34.66 4.12 0.64
C ASP A 114 -33.93 2.98 -0.08
N ARG A 115 -34.72 2.15 -0.75
CA ARG A 115 -34.20 1.07 -1.61
C ARG A 115 -34.03 1.57 -3.03
N ILE A 116 -32.95 1.17 -3.67
CA ILE A 116 -32.60 1.62 -5.01
C ILE A 116 -32.31 0.45 -5.95
N ALA A 117 -32.46 0.70 -7.26
CA ALA A 117 -31.89 -0.10 -8.32
C ALA A 117 -30.76 0.68 -8.99
N ILE A 118 -29.67 0.02 -9.32
CA ILE A 118 -28.48 0.64 -9.88
C ILE A 118 -28.22 0.06 -11.26
N LYS A 119 -27.94 0.95 -12.23
CA LYS A 119 -27.44 0.59 -13.55
C LYS A 119 -26.11 1.27 -13.77
N VAL A 120 -25.12 0.51 -14.24
CA VAL A 120 -23.77 1.00 -14.51
C VAL A 120 -23.42 0.68 -15.95
N SER A 121 -22.88 1.66 -16.67
CA SER A 121 -22.45 1.42 -18.06
C SER A 121 -21.32 0.40 -18.12
N PRO A 122 -21.22 -0.38 -19.20
CA PRO A 122 -20.21 -1.42 -19.34
C PRO A 122 -18.78 -0.87 -19.18
N ASN A 123 -18.03 -1.48 -18.26
CA ASN A 123 -16.61 -1.25 -18.05
C ASN A 123 -16.02 -2.51 -17.41
N ASP A 124 -14.87 -2.98 -17.90
CA ASP A 124 -14.29 -4.25 -17.47
C ASP A 124 -13.91 -4.27 -15.98
N SER A 125 -13.33 -3.18 -15.46
CA SER A 125 -12.92 -3.09 -14.06
C SER A 125 -14.13 -3.08 -13.12
N ILE A 126 -15.16 -2.32 -13.46
CA ILE A 126 -16.41 -2.26 -12.69
C ILE A 126 -17.17 -3.58 -12.77
N ALA A 127 -17.23 -4.20 -13.95
CA ALA A 127 -17.92 -5.49 -14.12
C ALA A 127 -17.26 -6.58 -13.26
N LYS A 128 -15.94 -6.65 -13.22
CA LYS A 128 -15.20 -7.59 -12.36
C LYS A 128 -15.44 -7.30 -10.86
N ALA A 129 -15.39 -6.04 -10.47
CA ALA A 129 -15.65 -5.64 -9.09
C ALA A 129 -17.08 -6.01 -8.65
N ILE A 130 -18.08 -5.75 -9.50
CA ILE A 130 -19.48 -6.13 -9.22
C ILE A 130 -19.59 -7.66 -9.16
N ALA A 131 -19.01 -8.40 -10.12
CA ALA A 131 -19.10 -9.86 -10.13
C ALA A 131 -18.54 -10.51 -8.85
N ASN A 132 -17.47 -9.95 -8.28
CA ASN A 132 -16.85 -10.50 -7.08
C ASN A 132 -17.47 -9.96 -5.77
N TYR A 133 -18.03 -8.76 -5.79
CA TYR A 133 -18.48 -8.04 -4.59
C TYR A 133 -19.93 -7.52 -4.67
N GLU A 134 -20.78 -8.10 -5.51
CA GLU A 134 -22.16 -7.64 -5.75
C GLU A 134 -22.97 -7.50 -4.45
N ASP A 135 -23.00 -8.55 -3.64
CA ASP A 135 -23.77 -8.56 -2.39
C ASP A 135 -23.24 -7.51 -1.39
N TYR A 136 -21.92 -7.33 -1.35
CA TYR A 136 -21.31 -6.29 -0.52
C TYR A 136 -21.73 -4.91 -0.99
N VAL A 137 -21.62 -4.60 -2.28
CA VAL A 137 -22.04 -3.32 -2.84
C VAL A 137 -23.52 -3.08 -2.57
N LYS A 138 -24.39 -4.03 -2.89
CA LYS A 138 -25.84 -3.93 -2.69
C LYS A 138 -26.21 -3.65 -1.25
N THR A 139 -25.56 -4.35 -0.31
CA THR A 139 -25.79 -4.17 1.13
C THR A 139 -25.40 -2.77 1.60
N GLN A 140 -24.25 -2.28 1.16
CA GLN A 140 -23.72 -1.00 1.59
C GLN A 140 -24.51 0.20 1.05
N VAL A 141 -25.11 0.06 -0.11
CA VAL A 141 -25.88 1.15 -0.74
C VAL A 141 -27.40 0.95 -0.70
N LEU A 142 -27.88 -0.10 -0.02
CA LEU A 142 -29.30 -0.50 0.05
C LEU A 142 -29.94 -0.67 -1.35
N ALA A 143 -29.20 -1.33 -2.26
CA ALA A 143 -29.71 -1.66 -3.56
C ALA A 143 -30.36 -3.05 -3.58
N ASP A 144 -31.52 -3.16 -4.26
CA ASP A 144 -32.16 -4.44 -4.51
C ASP A 144 -31.55 -5.14 -5.74
N SER A 145 -31.10 -4.34 -6.70
CA SER A 145 -30.45 -4.84 -7.91
C SER A 145 -29.34 -3.92 -8.39
N ILE A 146 -28.34 -4.52 -9.00
CA ILE A 146 -27.30 -3.82 -9.74
C ILE A 146 -27.12 -4.52 -11.09
N SER A 147 -27.11 -3.77 -12.18
CA SER A 147 -26.92 -4.28 -13.53
C SER A 147 -25.85 -3.49 -14.29
N VAL A 148 -25.10 -4.21 -15.12
CA VAL A 148 -24.12 -3.61 -16.03
C VAL A 148 -24.74 -3.52 -17.41
N GLU A 149 -25.23 -2.34 -17.77
CA GLU A 149 -25.91 -2.06 -19.02
C GLU A 149 -25.82 -0.56 -19.37
N ASP A 150 -26.01 -0.23 -20.64
CA ASP A 150 -26.13 1.16 -21.05
C ASP A 150 -27.32 1.84 -20.36
N ASN A 151 -27.09 3.06 -19.87
CA ASN A 151 -28.10 3.80 -19.12
C ASN A 151 -28.02 5.30 -19.41
N ALA A 152 -29.04 6.04 -18.99
CA ALA A 152 -29.14 7.50 -19.14
C ALA A 152 -28.78 8.25 -17.87
N GLY A 153 -27.97 7.65 -16.99
CA GLY A 153 -27.56 8.24 -15.73
C GLY A 153 -26.51 9.34 -15.86
N THR A 154 -25.81 9.59 -14.77
CA THR A 154 -24.76 10.62 -14.68
C THR A 154 -23.39 10.00 -14.95
N ASP A 155 -22.56 10.71 -15.69
CA ASP A 155 -21.16 10.34 -15.87
C ASP A 155 -20.39 10.53 -14.57
N VAL A 156 -19.75 9.48 -14.09
CA VAL A 156 -18.99 9.42 -12.85
C VAL A 156 -17.53 9.08 -13.18
N GLU A 157 -16.64 9.94 -12.73
CA GLU A 157 -15.21 9.82 -12.98
C GLU A 157 -14.58 8.94 -11.90
N PHE A 158 -13.81 7.96 -12.33
CA PHE A 158 -12.87 7.17 -11.56
C PHE A 158 -11.45 7.56 -11.99
N ASP A 159 -10.43 7.13 -11.28
CA ASP A 159 -9.04 7.56 -11.52
C ASP A 159 -8.61 7.47 -12.99
N ASP A 160 -8.93 6.36 -13.67
CA ASP A 160 -8.44 6.06 -15.03
C ASP A 160 -9.56 6.02 -16.09
N PHE A 161 -10.83 6.15 -15.71
CA PHE A 161 -11.96 6.00 -16.63
C PHE A 161 -13.24 6.69 -16.13
N VAL A 162 -14.21 6.83 -17.02
CA VAL A 162 -15.54 7.36 -16.71
C VAL A 162 -16.57 6.29 -16.97
N VAL A 163 -17.52 6.11 -16.06
CA VAL A 163 -18.70 5.26 -16.25
C VAL A 163 -19.96 6.05 -15.98
N ARG A 164 -21.05 5.67 -16.66
CA ARG A 164 -22.35 6.26 -16.41
C ARG A 164 -23.09 5.42 -15.37
N ILE A 165 -23.56 6.08 -14.31
CA ILE A 165 -24.30 5.43 -13.23
C ILE A 165 -25.68 6.04 -13.13
N GLN A 166 -26.69 5.19 -13.07
CA GLN A 166 -28.07 5.58 -12.83
C GLN A 166 -28.56 4.95 -11.53
N VAL A 167 -29.05 5.80 -10.63
CA VAL A 167 -29.66 5.39 -9.37
C VAL A 167 -31.16 5.61 -9.50
N CYS A 168 -31.95 4.54 -9.38
CA CYS A 168 -33.40 4.57 -9.45
C CYS A 168 -33.97 4.26 -8.07
N LEU A 169 -34.82 5.18 -7.53
CA LEU A 169 -35.56 4.93 -6.29
C LEU A 169 -36.63 3.87 -6.55
N LEU A 170 -36.64 2.84 -5.70
CA LEU A 170 -37.72 1.85 -5.67
C LEU A 170 -38.76 2.29 -4.64
N TYR A 171 -39.93 2.68 -5.10
CA TYR A 171 -41.05 2.99 -4.23
C TYR A 171 -41.51 1.70 -3.54
N THR A 172 -41.20 1.53 -2.27
CA THR A 172 -41.91 0.59 -1.41
C THR A 172 -43.27 1.20 -1.12
N SER A 173 -44.32 0.72 -1.74
CA SER A 173 -45.69 1.10 -1.34
C SER A 173 -45.86 0.89 0.16
N PRO A 174 -46.30 1.89 0.94
CA PRO A 174 -46.61 1.67 2.33
C PRO A 174 -47.65 0.56 2.41
N SER A 175 -47.36 -0.52 3.15
CA SER A 175 -48.35 -1.57 3.42
C SER A 175 -49.58 -0.94 4.05
N PRO A 176 -50.77 -1.18 3.52
CA PRO A 176 -51.98 -0.67 4.17
C PRO A 176 -52.10 -1.31 5.55
N ARG A 177 -52.28 -0.46 6.57
CA ARG A 177 -52.60 -0.90 7.93
C ARG A 177 -54.00 -1.48 7.99
#